data_931baa22550c70c34d7026766e27da4d
#
_entry.id   931baa22550c70c34d7026766e27da4d
#
_cell.length_a   1.000
_cell.length_b   1.000
_cell.length_c   1.000
_cell.angle_alpha   90.00
_cell.angle_beta   90.00
_cell.angle_gamma   90.00
#
_symmetry.space_group_name_H-M   'P 1'
#
loop_
_entity.id
_entity.type
_entity.pdbx_description
1 polymer ?
#
loop_
_entity_poly.entity_id
_entity_poly.type
_entity_poly.pdbx_seq_one_letter_code
_entity_poly.pdbx_strand_id
1 'polypeptide(L)'
;MNAIMKSNVQNRNLINQNKINFRQLKDYYKSKTNLHNYLIINKCEQFLENFELLDYINSGSSGVVYKGCVKNNPTDKVCLKFLLNKIEIEKITKQNNNKIGDKNINNDSIIEEINIQKKLQYKNIVKYYDYFDLKGYGCIVMELADSGDIAMISRRITDKKNLSETFLAFITKQILEGLYFIHNNKIIHMDIKQQNILIDNNLAVKITDFSISLSYDKIKSHEKIKLPFAGTNPYMSPEVLKKAYIDIEDASKIDMFSLGVMLYNLSIGDFPYKLNENAKQNFDEIYEKIQKNELEFPENKNNTKKYSYLFIKFLKNLLEKNIKNRISVFDALEDPWIKGAELIFQEREKIDDNGKFLLNLIYDNIRGFNDYLKLNNSETFNTSN
;
A
#
# COMPACT_ATOMS: atom_id res chain seq x y z
N MET A 1 -23.02 10.95 29.69
CA MET A 1 -23.81 9.94 28.95
C MET A 1 -24.93 10.55 28.09
N ASN A 2 -25.85 11.36 28.65
CA ASN A 2 -26.96 11.94 27.87
C ASN A 2 -26.58 12.90 26.74
N ALA A 3 -25.50 13.67 26.84
CA ALA A 3 -25.02 14.55 25.76
C ALA A 3 -24.42 13.76 24.62
N ILE A 4 -23.68 12.70 24.89
CA ILE A 4 -23.09 11.79 23.90
C ILE A 4 -24.19 11.01 23.17
N MET A 5 -25.22 10.54 23.87
CA MET A 5 -26.37 9.89 23.24
C MET A 5 -27.15 10.84 22.34
N LYS A 6 -27.36 12.11 22.75
CA LYS A 6 -28.07 13.13 21.93
C LYS A 6 -27.27 13.47 20.66
N SER A 7 -25.95 13.65 20.74
CA SER A 7 -25.07 13.89 19.60
C SER A 7 -25.07 12.70 18.62
N ASN A 8 -25.05 11.48 19.13
CA ASN A 8 -25.06 10.27 18.32
C ASN A 8 -26.44 9.98 17.67
N VAL A 9 -27.54 10.36 18.32
CA VAL A 9 -28.88 10.32 17.74
C VAL A 9 -29.03 11.37 16.64
N GLN A 10 -28.49 12.58 16.82
CA GLN A 10 -28.45 13.61 15.78
C GLN A 10 -27.59 13.16 14.59
N ASN A 11 -26.45 12.54 14.82
CA ASN A 11 -25.58 12.03 13.76
C ASN A 11 -26.18 10.80 13.06
N ARG A 12 -26.89 9.91 13.76
CA ARG A 12 -27.73 8.86 13.14
C ARG A 12 -28.80 9.46 12.25
N ASN A 13 -29.47 10.52 12.71
CA ASN A 13 -30.50 11.21 11.91
C ASN A 13 -29.89 11.90 10.67
N LEU A 14 -28.66 12.41 10.75
CA LEU A 14 -27.91 12.98 9.61
C LEU A 14 -27.45 11.88 8.62
N ILE A 15 -27.01 10.75 9.12
CA ILE A 15 -26.66 9.57 8.30
C ILE A 15 -27.94 9.00 7.65
N ASN A 16 -29.02 8.85 8.43
CA ASN A 16 -30.30 8.35 7.96
C ASN A 16 -31.06 9.35 7.02
N GLN A 17 -30.70 10.64 7.05
CA GLN A 17 -31.28 11.68 6.19
C GLN A 17 -30.53 11.89 4.87
N ASN A 18 -29.64 10.98 4.46
CA ASN A 18 -28.89 11.05 3.19
C ASN A 18 -28.03 12.31 2.99
N LYS A 19 -27.57 12.96 4.08
CA LYS A 19 -26.80 14.21 4.02
C LYS A 19 -25.30 14.03 4.12
N ILE A 20 -24.80 12.83 4.42
CA ILE A 20 -23.36 12.54 4.59
C ILE A 20 -22.87 11.67 3.43
N ASN A 21 -21.90 12.17 2.67
CA ASN A 21 -21.23 11.39 1.63
C ASN A 21 -20.09 10.53 2.22
N PHE A 22 -19.55 9.60 1.40
CA PHE A 22 -18.49 8.67 1.81
C PHE A 22 -17.24 9.38 2.39
N ARG A 23 -16.87 10.55 1.83
CA ARG A 23 -15.74 11.34 2.31
C ARG A 23 -16.00 11.86 3.72
N GLN A 24 -17.18 12.40 3.96
CA GLN A 24 -17.60 12.90 5.28
C GLN A 24 -17.67 11.78 6.32
N LEU A 25 -18.13 10.59 5.94
CA LEU A 25 -18.14 9.42 6.81
C LEU A 25 -16.73 8.98 7.20
N LYS A 26 -15.79 8.96 6.24
CA LYS A 26 -14.37 8.70 6.54
C LYS A 26 -13.79 9.74 7.49
N ASP A 27 -14.05 11.01 7.24
CA ASP A 27 -13.57 12.09 8.11
C ASP A 27 -14.14 11.98 9.53
N TYR A 28 -15.39 11.56 9.67
CA TYR A 28 -16.01 11.28 10.97
C TYR A 28 -15.31 10.16 11.74
N TYR A 29 -14.99 9.04 11.07
CA TYR A 29 -14.30 7.90 11.70
C TYR A 29 -12.79 8.03 11.81
N LYS A 30 -12.17 9.13 11.38
CA LYS A 30 -10.81 9.49 11.77
C LYS A 30 -10.70 9.83 13.27
N SER A 31 -11.80 10.20 13.91
CA SER A 31 -11.85 10.40 15.35
C SER A 31 -11.97 9.05 16.08
N LYS A 32 -10.96 8.72 16.91
CA LYS A 32 -10.97 7.54 17.79
C LYS A 32 -12.27 7.47 18.62
N THR A 33 -12.70 8.59 19.17
CA THR A 33 -13.92 8.68 19.98
C THR A 33 -15.17 8.32 19.18
N ASN A 34 -15.30 8.81 17.96
CA ASN A 34 -16.43 8.51 17.10
C ASN A 34 -16.51 7.03 16.74
N LEU A 35 -15.37 6.44 16.37
CA LEU A 35 -15.29 5.02 16.06
C LEU A 35 -15.56 4.16 17.29
N HIS A 36 -14.99 4.50 18.45
CA HIS A 36 -15.23 3.79 19.70
C HIS A 36 -16.71 3.84 20.12
N ASN A 37 -17.36 5.00 20.01
CA ASN A 37 -18.79 5.15 20.28
C ASN A 37 -19.64 4.31 19.32
N TYR A 38 -19.26 4.24 18.03
CA TYR A 38 -19.92 3.36 17.07
C TYR A 38 -19.86 1.90 17.51
N LEU A 39 -18.69 1.41 17.91
CA LEU A 39 -18.49 0.03 18.37
C LEU A 39 -19.34 -0.31 19.60
N ILE A 40 -19.43 0.61 20.56
CA ILE A 40 -20.28 0.44 21.76
C ILE A 40 -21.77 0.40 21.38
N ILE A 41 -22.24 1.38 20.60
CA ILE A 41 -23.66 1.50 20.24
C ILE A 41 -24.14 0.27 19.46
N ASN A 42 -23.27 -0.29 18.59
CA ASN A 42 -23.59 -1.47 17.79
C ASN A 42 -23.29 -2.78 18.50
N LYS A 43 -22.94 -2.75 19.81
CA LYS A 43 -22.67 -3.94 20.64
C LYS A 43 -21.63 -4.86 20.03
N CYS A 44 -20.50 -4.30 19.59
CA CYS A 44 -19.37 -5.06 19.06
C CYS A 44 -18.50 -5.59 20.20
N GLU A 45 -19.13 -6.32 21.14
CA GLU A 45 -18.54 -6.75 22.42
C GLU A 45 -17.30 -7.61 22.19
N GLN A 46 -17.40 -8.62 21.34
CA GLN A 46 -16.28 -9.53 21.04
C GLN A 46 -15.04 -8.78 20.53
N PHE A 47 -15.21 -7.77 19.68
CA PHE A 47 -14.11 -6.94 19.23
C PHE A 47 -13.53 -6.09 20.38
N LEU A 48 -14.41 -5.42 21.14
CA LEU A 48 -14.02 -4.56 22.25
C LEU A 48 -13.42 -5.31 23.44
N GLU A 49 -13.71 -6.59 23.60
CA GLU A 49 -13.09 -7.45 24.61
C GLU A 49 -11.65 -7.80 24.24
N ASN A 50 -11.36 -7.98 22.96
CA ASN A 50 -10.06 -8.42 22.47
C ASN A 50 -9.10 -7.27 22.15
N PHE A 51 -9.61 -6.12 21.69
CA PHE A 51 -8.77 -5.03 21.17
C PHE A 51 -9.08 -3.68 21.79
N GLU A 52 -8.02 -2.88 21.95
CA GLU A 52 -8.10 -1.46 22.27
C GLU A 52 -7.63 -0.63 21.08
N LEU A 53 -8.40 0.41 20.72
CA LEU A 53 -8.00 1.41 19.74
C LEU A 53 -6.95 2.34 20.34
N LEU A 54 -5.82 2.51 19.65
CA LEU A 54 -4.78 3.46 20.05
C LEU A 54 -4.82 4.71 19.15
N ASP A 55 -4.03 4.75 18.10
CA ASP A 55 -3.85 5.94 17.28
C ASP A 55 -4.40 5.75 15.88
N TYR A 56 -4.95 6.82 15.30
CA TYR A 56 -5.27 6.86 13.88
C TYR A 56 -3.97 6.84 13.06
N ILE A 57 -3.88 5.94 12.07
CA ILE A 57 -2.72 5.84 11.17
C ILE A 57 -3.02 6.55 9.86
N ASN A 58 -4.06 6.08 9.14
CA ASN A 58 -4.33 6.53 7.78
C ASN A 58 -5.77 6.24 7.34
N SER A 59 -6.18 6.79 6.19
CA SER A 59 -7.42 6.40 5.52
C SER A 59 -7.20 6.25 4.01
N GLY A 60 -7.54 5.09 3.49
CA GLY A 60 -7.45 4.75 2.06
C GLY A 60 -8.80 4.78 1.34
N SER A 61 -8.83 4.24 0.13
CA SER A 61 -10.06 4.08 -0.67
C SER A 61 -11.06 3.12 0.00
N SER A 62 -10.56 2.12 0.73
CA SER A 62 -11.35 1.05 1.35
C SER A 62 -11.79 1.33 2.78
N GLY A 63 -11.20 2.30 3.49
CA GLY A 63 -11.58 2.54 4.89
C GLY A 63 -10.62 3.38 5.71
N VAL A 64 -10.66 3.18 7.02
CA VAL A 64 -9.79 3.85 7.99
C VAL A 64 -8.91 2.83 8.72
N VAL A 65 -7.69 3.23 9.04
CA VAL A 65 -6.68 2.36 9.65
C VAL A 65 -6.24 2.94 10.98
N TYR A 66 -6.26 2.11 12.00
CA TYR A 66 -5.85 2.44 13.36
C TYR A 66 -4.73 1.51 13.84
N LYS A 67 -3.86 2.05 14.69
CA LYS A 67 -3.04 1.27 15.61
C LYS A 67 -3.92 0.78 16.74
N GLY A 68 -3.79 -0.48 17.12
CA GLY A 68 -4.45 -1.06 18.26
C GLY A 68 -3.49 -1.91 19.08
N CYS A 69 -4.00 -2.48 20.17
CA CYS A 69 -3.31 -3.53 20.91
C CYS A 69 -4.30 -4.61 21.37
N VAL A 70 -3.74 -5.79 21.61
CA VAL A 70 -4.48 -6.90 22.22
C VAL A 70 -4.65 -6.59 23.72
N LYS A 71 -5.88 -6.56 24.23
CA LYS A 71 -6.15 -6.17 25.62
C LYS A 71 -5.48 -7.07 26.65
N ASN A 72 -5.45 -8.37 26.39
CA ASN A 72 -4.81 -9.35 27.28
C ASN A 72 -3.28 -9.31 27.22
N ASN A 73 -2.71 -8.70 26.19
CA ASN A 73 -1.27 -8.44 26.05
C ASN A 73 -1.04 -7.08 25.37
N PRO A 74 -1.07 -5.96 26.12
CA PRO A 74 -0.96 -4.61 25.55
C PRO A 74 0.36 -4.31 24.83
N THR A 75 1.39 -5.15 24.98
CA THR A 75 2.64 -5.05 24.22
C THR A 75 2.45 -5.49 22.77
N ASP A 76 1.49 -6.38 22.51
CA ASP A 76 1.18 -6.87 21.17
C ASP A 76 0.36 -5.82 20.41
N LYS A 77 1.07 -5.05 19.59
CA LYS A 77 0.48 -4.03 18.75
C LYS A 77 -0.02 -4.64 17.43
N VAL A 78 -1.16 -4.15 16.98
CA VAL A 78 -1.81 -4.61 15.75
C VAL A 78 -2.26 -3.43 14.89
N CYS A 79 -2.40 -3.69 13.61
CA CYS A 79 -3.07 -2.80 12.66
C CYS A 79 -4.54 -3.22 12.53
N LEU A 80 -5.45 -2.26 12.69
CA LEU A 80 -6.89 -2.43 12.62
C LEU A 80 -7.42 -1.65 11.39
N LYS A 81 -7.71 -2.35 10.30
CA LYS A 81 -8.26 -1.76 9.06
C LYS A 81 -9.79 -1.91 9.08
N PHE A 82 -10.49 -0.80 9.35
CA PHE A 82 -11.95 -0.74 9.32
C PHE A 82 -12.41 -0.47 7.89
N LEU A 83 -13.08 -1.46 7.30
CA LEU A 83 -13.63 -1.39 5.96
C LEU A 83 -14.97 -0.66 6.01
N LEU A 84 -15.07 0.49 5.38
CA LEU A 84 -16.32 1.24 5.30
C LEU A 84 -17.21 0.61 4.25
N ASN A 85 -18.31 0.00 4.68
CA ASN A 85 -19.21 -0.74 3.79
C ASN A 85 -19.93 0.21 2.82
N LYS A 86 -19.65 0.03 1.54
CA LYS A 86 -20.26 0.80 0.45
C LYS A 86 -21.78 0.58 0.36
N ILE A 87 -22.28 -0.58 0.84
CA ILE A 87 -23.70 -0.97 0.78
C ILE A 87 -24.54 -0.10 1.70
N GLU A 88 -24.09 0.21 2.92
CA GLU A 88 -24.85 1.12 3.80
C GLU A 88 -24.91 2.53 3.22
N ILE A 89 -23.81 2.99 2.64
CA ILE A 89 -23.75 4.31 1.99
C ILE A 89 -24.67 4.35 0.78
N GLU A 90 -24.71 3.28 -0.03
CA GLU A 90 -25.61 3.18 -1.17
C GLU A 90 -27.07 2.98 -0.78
N LYS A 91 -27.39 2.26 0.29
CA LYS A 91 -28.74 2.19 0.86
C LYS A 91 -29.20 3.56 1.36
N ILE A 92 -28.31 4.31 1.99
CA ILE A 92 -28.56 5.67 2.45
C ILE A 92 -28.76 6.63 1.27
N THR A 93 -28.02 6.45 0.14
CA THR A 93 -28.14 7.32 -1.04
C THR A 93 -29.25 6.89 -2.02
N LYS A 94 -29.65 5.59 -2.04
CA LYS A 94 -30.66 5.06 -2.99
C LYS A 94 -32.10 5.20 -2.55
N GLN A 95 -32.41 5.63 -1.32
CA GLN A 95 -33.80 5.91 -0.91
C GLN A 95 -34.43 7.06 -1.70
N ASN A 96 -33.66 7.82 -2.51
CA ASN A 96 -34.14 8.95 -3.29
C ASN A 96 -34.31 8.70 -4.80
N ASN A 97 -33.95 7.53 -5.33
CA ASN A 97 -34.16 7.22 -6.74
C ASN A 97 -34.54 5.75 -6.95
N ASN A 98 -35.81 5.53 -7.26
CA ASN A 98 -36.30 4.24 -7.75
C ASN A 98 -35.57 3.84 -9.04
N LYS A 99 -35.06 2.62 -9.06
CA LYS A 99 -34.44 1.81 -10.11
C LYS A 99 -32.93 1.73 -10.03
N ILE A 100 -32.49 0.57 -9.63
CA ILE A 100 -31.66 -0.37 -10.37
C ILE A 100 -31.48 -1.58 -9.46
N GLY A 101 -31.94 -2.69 -9.97
CA GLY A 101 -31.77 -3.99 -9.36
C GLY A 101 -30.32 -4.46 -9.39
N ASP A 102 -30.07 -5.34 -8.52
CA ASP A 102 -29.09 -6.42 -8.56
C ASP A 102 -27.68 -6.23 -8.05
N LYS A 103 -27.48 -7.18 -7.19
CA LYS A 103 -26.29 -7.98 -6.85
C LYS A 103 -25.41 -7.48 -5.74
N ASN A 104 -25.19 -8.40 -4.82
CA ASN A 104 -24.26 -8.52 -3.70
C ASN A 104 -22.76 -8.25 -4.01
N ILE A 105 -22.45 -7.31 -4.89
CA ILE A 105 -21.10 -7.08 -5.45
C ILE A 105 -20.07 -6.66 -4.38
N ASN A 106 -20.51 -6.14 -3.23
CA ASN A 106 -19.58 -5.57 -2.25
C ASN A 106 -19.17 -6.53 -1.12
N ASN A 107 -19.96 -7.53 -0.81
CA ASN A 107 -19.53 -8.57 0.13
C ASN A 107 -18.49 -9.49 -0.52
N ASP A 108 -18.61 -9.73 -1.82
CA ASP A 108 -17.70 -10.61 -2.55
C ASP A 108 -16.28 -10.02 -2.60
N SER A 109 -16.13 -8.71 -2.77
CA SER A 109 -14.80 -8.06 -2.83
C SER A 109 -14.07 -8.05 -1.48
N ILE A 110 -14.79 -7.86 -0.37
CA ILE A 110 -14.21 -7.94 0.99
C ILE A 110 -13.80 -9.38 1.31
N ILE A 111 -14.66 -10.34 0.98
CA ILE A 111 -14.37 -11.76 1.16
C ILE A 111 -13.16 -12.17 0.33
N GLU A 112 -13.05 -11.66 -0.90
CA GLU A 112 -11.90 -11.90 -1.76
C GLU A 112 -10.61 -11.32 -1.19
N GLU A 113 -10.61 -10.07 -0.71
CA GLU A 113 -9.46 -9.45 -0.02
C GLU A 113 -9.01 -10.31 1.18
N ILE A 114 -9.95 -10.74 2.03
CA ILE A 114 -9.67 -11.57 3.19
C ILE A 114 -9.09 -12.93 2.77
N ASN A 115 -9.67 -13.57 1.74
CA ASN A 115 -9.21 -14.87 1.25
C ASN A 115 -7.79 -14.77 0.65
N ILE A 116 -7.51 -13.71 -0.08
CA ILE A 116 -6.18 -13.42 -0.60
C ILE A 116 -5.18 -13.25 0.55
N GLN A 117 -5.50 -12.40 1.54
CA GLN A 117 -4.61 -12.16 2.67
C GLN A 117 -4.37 -13.42 3.53
N LYS A 118 -5.39 -14.25 3.75
CA LYS A 118 -5.26 -15.55 4.44
C LYS A 118 -4.31 -16.49 3.72
N LYS A 119 -4.34 -16.50 2.39
CA LYS A 119 -3.48 -17.33 1.54
C LYS A 119 -2.03 -16.85 1.53
N LEU A 120 -1.81 -15.55 1.63
CA LEU A 120 -0.51 -14.91 1.45
C LEU A 120 0.22 -14.73 2.79
N GLN A 121 0.76 -15.83 3.33
CA GLN A 121 1.56 -15.84 4.56
C GLN A 121 3.05 -15.91 4.20
N TYR A 122 3.72 -14.76 4.15
CA TYR A 122 5.14 -14.67 3.78
C TYR A 122 5.83 -13.50 4.51
N LYS A 123 7.15 -13.62 4.74
CA LYS A 123 7.94 -12.62 5.51
C LYS A 123 7.84 -11.19 4.98
N ASN A 124 7.69 -11.02 3.66
CA ASN A 124 7.59 -9.70 3.00
C ASN A 124 6.15 -9.28 2.66
N ILE A 125 5.18 -9.88 3.30
CA ILE A 125 3.76 -9.53 3.18
C ILE A 125 3.22 -9.27 4.58
N VAL A 126 2.39 -8.24 4.75
CA VAL A 126 1.72 -7.95 6.03
C VAL A 126 0.89 -9.15 6.44
N LYS A 127 1.18 -9.70 7.63
CA LYS A 127 0.51 -10.90 8.13
C LYS A 127 -0.93 -10.58 8.50
N TYR A 128 -1.86 -11.37 7.98
CA TYR A 128 -3.26 -11.39 8.41
C TYR A 128 -3.38 -12.14 9.73
N TYR A 129 -4.16 -11.61 10.67
CA TYR A 129 -4.48 -12.27 11.93
C TYR A 129 -5.94 -12.70 12.00
N ASP A 130 -6.88 -11.78 11.82
CA ASP A 130 -8.30 -12.07 11.97
C ASP A 130 -9.20 -11.06 11.23
N TYR A 131 -10.50 -11.37 11.19
CA TYR A 131 -11.54 -10.50 10.64
C TYR A 131 -12.76 -10.50 11.55
N PHE A 132 -13.28 -9.33 11.84
CA PHE A 132 -14.49 -9.11 12.62
C PHE A 132 -15.56 -8.43 11.76
N ASP A 133 -16.75 -9.02 11.73
CA ASP A 133 -17.95 -8.36 11.22
C ASP A 133 -18.54 -7.48 12.33
N LEU A 134 -18.54 -6.19 12.11
CA LEU A 134 -18.95 -5.18 13.08
C LEU A 134 -20.29 -4.55 12.69
N LYS A 135 -21.28 -5.37 12.31
CA LYS A 135 -22.66 -4.95 11.99
C LYS A 135 -22.75 -3.85 10.94
N GLY A 136 -22.17 -4.11 9.77
CA GLY A 136 -22.17 -3.20 8.64
C GLY A 136 -20.80 -2.65 8.28
N TYR A 137 -19.80 -2.85 9.16
CA TYR A 137 -18.39 -2.61 8.88
C TYR A 137 -17.59 -3.90 9.12
N GLY A 138 -16.57 -4.10 8.30
CA GLY A 138 -15.58 -5.14 8.57
C GLY A 138 -14.36 -4.56 9.27
N CYS A 139 -13.71 -5.32 10.13
CA CYS A 139 -12.38 -4.98 10.63
C CYS A 139 -11.42 -6.12 10.33
N ILE A 140 -10.39 -5.83 9.52
CA ILE A 140 -9.26 -6.73 9.33
C ILE A 140 -8.22 -6.41 10.38
N VAL A 141 -7.80 -7.43 11.13
CA VAL A 141 -6.71 -7.37 12.11
C VAL A 141 -5.45 -7.93 11.46
N MET A 142 -4.38 -7.16 11.45
CA MET A 142 -3.14 -7.57 10.80
C MET A 142 -1.91 -7.03 11.52
N GLU A 143 -0.75 -7.52 11.08
CA GLU A 143 0.56 -7.07 11.54
C GLU A 143 0.71 -5.56 11.42
N LEU A 144 1.28 -4.95 12.46
CA LEU A 144 1.64 -3.54 12.45
C LEU A 144 3.10 -3.39 12.03
N ALA A 145 3.34 -2.69 10.93
CA ALA A 145 4.68 -2.26 10.53
C ALA A 145 4.94 -0.86 11.12
N ASP A 146 5.74 -0.81 12.18
CA ASP A 146 5.86 0.39 13.03
C ASP A 146 6.60 1.56 12.39
N SER A 147 7.44 1.33 11.37
CA SER A 147 8.24 2.40 10.73
C SER A 147 7.47 3.16 9.61
N GLY A 148 6.28 2.69 9.26
CA GLY A 148 5.41 3.32 8.27
C GLY A 148 5.71 2.93 6.83
N ASP A 149 5.18 3.69 5.86
CA ASP A 149 5.33 3.43 4.43
C ASP A 149 6.59 4.12 3.83
N ILE A 150 7.05 3.60 2.69
CA ILE A 150 8.24 4.13 2.00
C ILE A 150 8.02 5.57 1.52
N ALA A 151 6.80 5.99 1.19
CA ALA A 151 6.53 7.38 0.81
C ALA A 151 6.79 8.34 1.98
N MET A 152 6.43 7.93 3.20
CA MET A 152 6.70 8.68 4.41
C MET A 152 8.19 8.72 4.72
N ILE A 153 8.88 7.58 4.63
CA ILE A 153 10.32 7.46 4.85
C ILE A 153 11.09 8.30 3.84
N SER A 154 10.76 8.19 2.55
CA SER A 154 11.38 8.99 1.47
C SER A 154 11.25 10.48 1.73
N ARG A 155 10.06 10.98 2.07
CA ARG A 155 9.84 12.41 2.36
C ARG A 155 10.65 12.94 3.55
N ARG A 156 10.98 12.09 4.52
CA ARG A 156 11.72 12.47 5.73
C ARG A 156 13.24 12.38 5.58
N ILE A 157 13.73 11.37 4.85
CA ILE A 157 15.16 11.21 4.58
C ILE A 157 15.65 12.30 3.61
N THR A 158 14.76 12.78 2.76
CA THR A 158 15.17 13.67 1.67
C THR A 158 14.60 15.08 1.83
N ASP A 159 15.32 15.95 2.52
CA ASP A 159 15.31 17.38 2.14
C ASP A 159 15.88 17.50 0.72
N LYS A 160 15.13 17.01 -0.30
CA LYS A 160 15.52 16.96 -1.73
C LYS A 160 16.68 16.04 -2.09
N LYS A 161 17.04 15.05 -1.29
CA LYS A 161 18.06 14.03 -1.68
C LYS A 161 17.35 12.71 -1.97
N ASN A 162 17.44 12.25 -3.20
CA ASN A 162 16.91 10.96 -3.63
C ASN A 162 17.54 9.82 -2.82
N LEU A 163 16.82 8.73 -2.65
CA LEU A 163 17.33 7.56 -1.93
C LEU A 163 18.58 6.99 -2.63
N SER A 164 19.53 6.50 -1.85
CA SER A 164 20.75 5.89 -2.40
C SER A 164 20.42 4.63 -3.20
N GLU A 165 21.19 4.37 -4.25
CA GLU A 165 21.03 3.17 -5.08
C GLU A 165 21.13 1.89 -4.26
N THR A 166 22.01 1.86 -3.25
CA THR A 166 22.17 0.73 -2.34
C THR A 166 20.89 0.47 -1.52
N PHE A 167 20.27 1.53 -0.97
CA PHE A 167 19.01 1.39 -0.25
C PHE A 167 17.88 0.96 -1.17
N LEU A 168 17.83 1.50 -2.39
CA LEU A 168 16.85 1.09 -3.40
C LEU A 168 17.00 -0.40 -3.74
N ALA A 169 18.22 -0.91 -3.91
CA ALA A 169 18.46 -2.32 -4.16
C ALA A 169 18.03 -3.22 -2.99
N PHE A 170 18.31 -2.78 -1.75
CA PHE A 170 17.89 -3.49 -0.54
C PHE A 170 16.37 -3.65 -0.42
N ILE A 171 15.62 -2.56 -0.59
CA ILE A 171 14.15 -2.63 -0.54
C ILE A 171 13.58 -3.38 -1.73
N THR A 172 14.15 -3.19 -2.93
CA THR A 172 13.67 -3.82 -4.16
C THR A 172 13.79 -5.35 -4.08
N LYS A 173 14.90 -5.88 -3.57
CA LYS A 173 15.06 -7.32 -3.39
C LYS A 173 13.93 -7.89 -2.53
N GLN A 174 13.63 -7.28 -1.41
CA GLN A 174 12.58 -7.75 -0.50
C GLN A 174 11.19 -7.62 -1.10
N ILE A 175 10.92 -6.55 -1.87
CA ILE A 175 9.67 -6.41 -2.63
C ILE A 175 9.53 -7.51 -3.67
N LEU A 176 10.61 -7.81 -4.41
CA LEU A 176 10.62 -8.89 -5.39
C LEU A 176 10.40 -10.27 -4.75
N GLU A 177 10.97 -10.54 -3.58
CA GLU A 177 10.70 -11.78 -2.83
C GLU A 177 9.22 -11.90 -2.45
N GLY A 178 8.60 -10.79 -1.99
CA GLY A 178 7.17 -10.73 -1.71
C GLY A 178 6.32 -10.92 -2.96
N LEU A 179 6.63 -10.21 -4.06
CA LEU A 179 5.93 -10.34 -5.33
C LEU A 179 6.07 -11.75 -5.93
N TYR A 180 7.26 -12.36 -5.82
CA TYR A 180 7.47 -13.74 -6.25
C TYR A 180 6.50 -14.70 -5.55
N PHE A 181 6.34 -14.53 -4.23
CA PHE A 181 5.38 -15.34 -3.47
C PHE A 181 3.92 -15.07 -3.89
N ILE A 182 3.55 -13.80 -4.10
CA ILE A 182 2.20 -13.39 -4.56
C ILE A 182 1.90 -14.00 -5.93
N HIS A 183 2.81 -13.84 -6.90
CA HIS A 183 2.65 -14.31 -8.27
C HIS A 183 2.60 -15.84 -8.38
N ASN A 184 3.41 -16.56 -7.57
CA ASN A 184 3.34 -18.02 -7.50
C ASN A 184 1.99 -18.52 -6.94
N ASN A 185 1.32 -17.72 -6.13
CA ASN A 185 -0.03 -17.98 -5.66
C ASN A 185 -1.12 -17.57 -6.65
N LYS A 186 -0.75 -17.22 -7.90
CA LYS A 186 -1.67 -16.80 -8.96
C LYS A 186 -2.49 -15.57 -8.59
N ILE A 187 -1.83 -14.59 -7.98
CA ILE A 187 -2.41 -13.31 -7.57
C ILE A 187 -1.58 -12.19 -8.20
N ILE A 188 -2.25 -11.14 -8.67
CA ILE A 188 -1.65 -9.86 -9.06
C ILE A 188 -2.06 -8.85 -8.01
N HIS A 189 -1.12 -8.06 -7.50
CA HIS A 189 -1.40 -7.07 -6.47
C HIS A 189 -2.20 -5.88 -7.01
N MET A 190 -1.93 -5.42 -8.22
CA MET A 190 -2.59 -4.33 -8.96
C MET A 190 -2.35 -2.92 -8.42
N ASP A 191 -1.79 -2.74 -7.22
CA ASP A 191 -1.59 -1.41 -6.60
C ASP A 191 -0.23 -1.28 -5.91
N ILE A 192 0.84 -1.73 -6.57
CA ILE A 192 2.21 -1.54 -6.09
C ILE A 192 2.58 -0.06 -6.20
N LYS A 193 2.78 0.56 -5.03
CA LYS A 193 3.15 1.97 -4.87
C LYS A 193 3.81 2.20 -3.52
N GLN A 194 4.42 3.36 -3.34
CA GLN A 194 5.17 3.69 -2.12
C GLN A 194 4.34 3.55 -0.82
N GLN A 195 3.05 3.89 -0.86
CA GLN A 195 2.15 3.84 0.29
C GLN A 195 1.78 2.41 0.71
N ASN A 196 1.90 1.45 -0.21
CA ASN A 196 1.57 0.03 0.02
C ASN A 196 2.80 -0.83 0.31
N ILE A 197 3.97 -0.19 0.45
CA ILE A 197 5.21 -0.85 0.87
C ILE A 197 5.61 -0.30 2.23
N LEU A 198 5.42 -1.10 3.25
CA LEU A 198 5.73 -0.75 4.64
C LEU A 198 7.11 -1.27 5.03
N ILE A 199 7.70 -0.67 6.06
CA ILE A 199 8.93 -1.14 6.68
C ILE A 199 8.66 -1.31 8.17
N ASP A 200 9.13 -2.43 8.74
CA ASP A 200 9.07 -2.65 10.18
C ASP A 200 10.37 -2.17 10.88
N ASN A 201 10.40 -2.28 12.21
CA ASN A 201 11.55 -1.87 13.02
C ASN A 201 12.82 -2.71 12.80
N ASN A 202 12.71 -3.87 12.13
CA ASN A 202 13.81 -4.72 11.75
C ASN A 202 14.27 -4.50 10.31
N LEU A 203 13.78 -3.44 9.64
CA LEU A 203 14.01 -3.13 8.24
C LEU A 203 13.41 -4.18 7.26
N ALA A 204 12.52 -5.04 7.74
CA ALA A 204 11.79 -5.93 6.84
C ALA A 204 10.73 -5.14 6.07
N VAL A 205 10.77 -5.31 4.75
CA VAL A 205 9.76 -4.76 3.85
C VAL A 205 8.51 -5.64 3.88
N LYS A 206 7.35 -5.00 3.95
CA LYS A 206 6.03 -5.64 4.01
C LYS A 206 5.09 -5.05 2.95
N ILE A 207 4.68 -5.87 2.00
CA ILE A 207 3.64 -5.49 1.00
C ILE A 207 2.28 -5.56 1.69
N THR A 208 1.43 -4.55 1.48
CA THR A 208 0.10 -4.43 2.09
C THR A 208 -0.95 -3.95 1.11
N ASP A 209 -2.22 -4.02 1.51
CA ASP A 209 -3.41 -3.53 0.80
C ASP A 209 -3.77 -4.32 -0.49
N PHE A 210 -4.45 -5.46 -0.29
CA PHE A 210 -4.91 -6.35 -1.34
C PHE A 210 -6.35 -6.06 -1.81
N SER A 211 -6.88 -4.87 -1.52
CA SER A 211 -8.29 -4.49 -1.77
C SER A 211 -8.72 -4.50 -3.24
N ILE A 212 -7.76 -4.39 -4.17
CA ILE A 212 -8.00 -4.46 -5.61
C ILE A 212 -7.18 -5.54 -6.31
N SER A 213 -6.61 -6.45 -5.54
CA SER A 213 -5.83 -7.56 -6.07
C SER A 213 -6.70 -8.53 -6.85
N LEU A 214 -6.11 -9.16 -7.86
CA LEU A 214 -6.80 -10.05 -8.77
C LEU A 214 -6.24 -11.47 -8.63
N SER A 215 -7.09 -12.43 -8.21
CA SER A 215 -6.77 -13.85 -8.28
C SER A 215 -7.15 -14.42 -9.63
N TYR A 216 -6.24 -15.19 -10.22
CA TYR A 216 -6.43 -15.87 -11.50
C TYR A 216 -6.18 -17.37 -11.44
N ASP A 217 -6.25 -17.96 -10.25
CA ASP A 217 -6.02 -19.38 -9.98
C ASP A 217 -7.02 -20.31 -10.69
N LYS A 218 -8.22 -19.81 -11.02
CA LYS A 218 -9.26 -20.53 -11.74
C LYS A 218 -9.16 -20.44 -13.26
N ILE A 219 -8.25 -19.60 -13.79
CA ILE A 219 -8.06 -19.39 -15.22
C ILE A 219 -7.03 -20.40 -15.73
N LYS A 220 -7.34 -21.08 -16.83
CA LYS A 220 -6.42 -22.08 -17.41
C LYS A 220 -5.24 -21.40 -18.10
N SER A 221 -4.10 -22.09 -18.12
CA SER A 221 -2.96 -21.68 -18.95
C SER A 221 -3.40 -21.53 -20.41
N HIS A 222 -2.82 -20.55 -21.11
CA HIS A 222 -3.14 -20.16 -22.50
C HIS A 222 -4.48 -19.43 -22.70
N GLU A 223 -5.23 -19.14 -21.65
CA GLU A 223 -6.39 -18.25 -21.73
C GLU A 223 -5.97 -16.79 -21.60
N LYS A 224 -6.82 -15.92 -22.13
CA LYS A 224 -6.66 -14.46 -21.96
C LYS A 224 -7.52 -13.96 -20.84
N ILE A 225 -6.96 -13.08 -20.02
CA ILE A 225 -7.66 -12.38 -18.97
C ILE A 225 -7.95 -10.94 -19.41
N LYS A 226 -9.19 -10.50 -19.19
CA LYS A 226 -9.54 -9.10 -19.31
C LYS A 226 -9.17 -8.37 -18.03
N LEU A 227 -8.28 -7.38 -18.13
CA LEU A 227 -7.86 -6.63 -16.97
C LEU A 227 -8.98 -5.69 -16.46
N PRO A 228 -9.21 -5.66 -15.15
CA PRO A 228 -10.02 -4.62 -14.55
C PRO A 228 -9.31 -3.27 -14.68
N PHE A 229 -10.10 -2.21 -14.76
CA PHE A 229 -9.57 -0.86 -14.65
C PHE A 229 -9.41 -0.51 -13.17
N ALA A 230 -8.28 -0.86 -12.59
CA ALA A 230 -8.00 -0.69 -11.17
C ALA A 230 -6.52 -0.32 -10.94
N GLY A 231 -6.22 0.36 -9.85
CA GLY A 231 -4.90 0.82 -9.49
C GLY A 231 -4.83 2.31 -9.22
N THR A 232 -3.64 2.78 -8.91
CA THR A 232 -3.35 4.19 -8.61
C THR A 232 -2.61 4.84 -9.78
N ASN A 233 -3.19 5.88 -10.36
CA ASN A 233 -2.45 6.76 -11.27
C ASN A 233 -1.34 7.48 -10.47
N PRO A 234 -0.07 7.56 -10.95
CA PRO A 234 0.47 7.20 -12.28
C PRO A 234 1.17 5.83 -12.34
N TYR A 235 0.91 4.91 -11.40
CA TYR A 235 1.58 3.61 -11.31
C TYR A 235 1.00 2.56 -12.27
N MET A 236 -0.16 2.83 -12.89
CA MET A 236 -0.84 1.89 -13.78
C MET A 236 -0.01 1.59 -15.04
N SER A 237 0.08 0.32 -15.39
CA SER A 237 0.73 -0.13 -16.61
C SER A 237 -0.11 0.17 -17.88
N PRO A 238 0.51 0.24 -19.08
CA PRO A 238 -0.19 0.55 -20.32
C PRO A 238 -1.38 -0.36 -20.60
N GLU A 239 -1.24 -1.66 -20.34
CA GLU A 239 -2.29 -2.65 -20.56
C GLU A 239 -3.49 -2.49 -19.63
N VAL A 240 -3.26 -2.05 -18.38
CA VAL A 240 -4.36 -1.71 -17.43
C VAL A 240 -5.11 -0.48 -17.90
N LEU A 241 -4.39 0.57 -18.32
CA LEU A 241 -4.98 1.80 -18.85
C LEU A 241 -5.91 1.55 -20.05
N LYS A 242 -5.56 0.59 -20.89
CA LYS A 242 -6.34 0.20 -22.09
C LYS A 242 -7.38 -0.90 -21.80
N LYS A 243 -7.49 -1.41 -20.57
CA LYS A 243 -8.36 -2.56 -20.22
C LYS A 243 -8.15 -3.74 -21.17
N ALA A 244 -6.89 -4.02 -21.44
CA ALA A 244 -6.49 -4.97 -22.46
C ALA A 244 -6.85 -6.41 -22.08
N TYR A 245 -6.97 -7.26 -23.09
CA TYR A 245 -6.89 -8.70 -22.92
C TYR A 245 -5.43 -9.12 -23.04
N ILE A 246 -4.90 -9.75 -22.00
CA ILE A 246 -3.52 -10.22 -21.93
C ILE A 246 -3.46 -11.73 -21.75
N ASP A 247 -2.37 -12.32 -22.17
CA ASP A 247 -2.09 -13.72 -21.92
C ASP A 247 -1.84 -13.92 -20.41
N ILE A 248 -2.38 -14.99 -19.84
CA ILE A 248 -2.34 -15.20 -18.39
C ILE A 248 -0.91 -15.33 -17.85
N GLU A 249 0.01 -15.83 -18.66
CA GLU A 249 1.42 -15.98 -18.35
C GLU A 249 2.11 -14.62 -18.10
N ASP A 250 1.62 -13.56 -18.74
CA ASP A 250 2.16 -12.22 -18.62
C ASP A 250 1.49 -11.40 -17.47
N ALA A 251 0.39 -11.90 -16.92
CA ALA A 251 -0.47 -11.11 -16.03
C ALA A 251 0.27 -10.53 -14.80
N SER A 252 1.20 -11.28 -14.22
CA SER A 252 2.01 -10.84 -13.07
C SER A 252 2.96 -9.69 -13.39
N LYS A 253 3.31 -9.48 -14.67
CA LYS A 253 4.21 -8.40 -15.09
C LYS A 253 3.59 -6.99 -14.99
N ILE A 254 2.29 -6.91 -14.69
CA ILE A 254 1.61 -5.66 -14.36
C ILE A 254 2.25 -5.02 -13.11
N ASP A 255 2.46 -5.81 -12.06
CA ASP A 255 3.08 -5.33 -10.81
C ASP A 255 4.54 -4.91 -11.03
N MET A 256 5.23 -5.52 -12.00
CA MET A 256 6.61 -5.18 -12.34
C MET A 256 6.71 -3.77 -12.94
N PHE A 257 5.75 -3.37 -13.78
CA PHE A 257 5.69 -1.99 -14.28
C PHE A 257 5.45 -0.99 -13.14
N SER A 258 4.51 -1.27 -12.27
CA SER A 258 4.21 -0.44 -11.10
C SER A 258 5.42 -0.29 -10.17
N LEU A 259 6.16 -1.38 -9.94
CA LEU A 259 7.44 -1.37 -9.23
C LEU A 259 8.46 -0.46 -9.93
N GLY A 260 8.57 -0.54 -11.25
CA GLY A 260 9.44 0.32 -12.05
C GLY A 260 9.11 1.80 -11.89
N VAL A 261 7.81 2.18 -11.94
CA VAL A 261 7.36 3.55 -11.70
C VAL A 261 7.72 4.00 -10.29
N MET A 262 7.52 3.15 -9.29
CA MET A 262 7.85 3.44 -7.91
C MET A 262 9.35 3.69 -7.72
N LEU A 263 10.20 2.83 -8.25
CA LEU A 263 11.66 2.95 -8.15
C LEU A 263 12.18 4.18 -8.88
N TYR A 264 11.64 4.47 -10.05
CA TYR A 264 11.97 5.69 -10.79
C TYR A 264 11.66 6.93 -9.95
N ASN A 265 10.46 6.99 -9.36
CA ASN A 265 10.07 8.14 -8.53
C ASN A 265 10.94 8.26 -7.26
N LEU A 266 11.24 7.15 -6.57
CA LEU A 266 12.11 7.14 -5.39
C LEU A 266 13.57 7.54 -5.69
N SER A 267 14.06 7.24 -6.89
CA SER A 267 15.43 7.54 -7.31
C SER A 267 15.59 8.94 -7.87
N ILE A 268 14.66 9.39 -8.69
CA ILE A 268 14.77 10.63 -9.46
C ILE A 268 13.98 11.78 -8.82
N GLY A 269 12.90 11.44 -8.10
CA GLY A 269 12.00 12.41 -7.47
C GLY A 269 10.85 12.86 -8.38
N ASP A 270 10.78 12.30 -9.58
CA ASP A 270 9.76 12.58 -10.60
C ASP A 270 9.16 11.28 -11.13
N PHE A 271 8.03 11.35 -11.83
CA PHE A 271 7.44 10.17 -12.46
C PHE A 271 8.01 9.95 -13.86
N PRO A 272 8.15 8.67 -14.32
CA PRO A 272 8.61 8.38 -15.66
C PRO A 272 7.63 8.91 -16.71
N TYR A 273 8.10 9.08 -17.95
CA TYR A 273 7.28 9.51 -19.10
C TYR A 273 6.58 10.86 -18.92
N LYS A 274 7.12 11.74 -18.08
CA LYS A 274 6.53 13.06 -17.77
C LYS A 274 5.10 12.97 -17.22
N LEU A 275 4.82 11.91 -16.47
CA LEU A 275 3.56 11.75 -15.75
C LEU A 275 3.50 12.72 -14.58
N ASN A 276 2.29 13.08 -14.14
CA ASN A 276 2.06 13.97 -13.03
C ASN A 276 1.04 13.36 -12.07
N GLU A 277 1.37 13.30 -10.77
CA GLU A 277 0.50 12.76 -9.73
C GLU A 277 -0.80 13.56 -9.56
N ASN A 278 -0.71 14.89 -9.72
CA ASN A 278 -1.81 15.83 -9.44
C ASN A 278 -2.71 16.13 -10.64
N ALA A 279 -2.38 15.64 -11.82
CA ALA A 279 -3.21 15.91 -12.97
C ALA A 279 -4.49 15.07 -12.90
N LYS A 280 -5.65 15.73 -12.98
CA LYS A 280 -6.90 15.09 -13.43
C LYS A 280 -6.72 14.67 -14.90
N GLN A 281 -5.72 13.83 -15.15
CA GLN A 281 -5.40 13.39 -16.51
C GLN A 281 -6.44 12.37 -16.95
N ASN A 282 -6.90 12.54 -18.16
CA ASN A 282 -7.61 11.49 -18.87
C ASN A 282 -6.64 10.29 -19.01
N PHE A 283 -7.12 9.07 -18.72
CA PHE A 283 -6.29 7.85 -18.78
C PHE A 283 -5.71 7.59 -20.17
N ASP A 284 -6.41 8.02 -21.23
CA ASP A 284 -5.89 7.98 -22.60
C ASP A 284 -4.68 8.91 -22.76
N GLU A 285 -4.67 10.05 -22.09
CA GLU A 285 -3.54 10.98 -22.09
C GLU A 285 -2.30 10.41 -21.38
N ILE A 286 -2.52 9.68 -20.27
CA ILE A 286 -1.45 8.96 -19.57
C ILE A 286 -0.87 7.88 -20.45
N TYR A 287 -1.74 7.07 -21.08
CA TYR A 287 -1.30 6.05 -22.02
C TYR A 287 -0.48 6.63 -23.16
N GLU A 288 -0.95 7.71 -23.80
CA GLU A 288 -0.24 8.39 -24.87
C GLU A 288 1.12 8.92 -24.43
N LYS A 289 1.21 9.48 -23.22
CA LYS A 289 2.49 9.93 -22.65
C LYS A 289 3.47 8.77 -22.47
N ILE A 290 3.01 7.63 -21.94
CA ILE A 290 3.84 6.43 -21.82
C ILE A 290 4.32 5.97 -23.19
N GLN A 291 3.46 5.97 -24.22
CA GLN A 291 3.84 5.52 -25.55
C GLN A 291 4.84 6.45 -26.24
N LYS A 292 4.65 7.77 -26.14
CA LYS A 292 5.41 8.77 -26.89
C LYS A 292 6.72 9.17 -26.21
N ASN A 293 6.76 9.21 -24.88
CA ASN A 293 7.95 9.69 -24.19
C ASN A 293 8.95 8.55 -23.93
N GLU A 294 10.22 8.90 -23.93
CA GLU A 294 11.31 8.05 -23.49
C GLU A 294 11.60 8.26 -22.01
N LEU A 295 12.33 7.30 -21.41
CA LEU A 295 12.80 7.43 -20.02
C LEU A 295 13.99 8.38 -19.98
N GLU A 296 13.87 9.43 -19.17
CA GLU A 296 14.91 10.42 -18.98
C GLU A 296 15.63 10.14 -17.65
N PHE A 297 16.96 10.15 -17.67
CA PHE A 297 17.80 9.97 -16.49
C PHE A 297 18.68 11.21 -16.30
N PRO A 298 18.53 11.94 -15.17
CA PRO A 298 19.29 13.16 -14.96
C PRO A 298 20.80 12.86 -14.83
N GLU A 299 21.60 13.71 -15.45
CA GLU A 299 23.04 13.73 -15.29
C GLU A 299 23.44 14.66 -14.13
N ASN A 300 24.58 14.39 -13.49
CA ASN A 300 25.16 15.27 -12.51
C ASN A 300 25.68 16.55 -13.17
N LYS A 301 25.89 17.63 -12.35
CA LYS A 301 26.45 18.92 -12.82
C LYS A 301 27.76 18.80 -13.61
N ASN A 302 28.46 17.67 -13.50
CA ASN A 302 29.70 17.37 -14.19
C ASN A 302 29.51 16.39 -15.36
N ASN A 303 28.31 16.27 -15.93
CA ASN A 303 27.96 15.32 -17.00
C ASN A 303 28.30 13.84 -16.69
N THR A 304 28.37 13.48 -15.40
CA THR A 304 28.49 12.09 -14.97
C THR A 304 27.13 11.51 -14.65
N LYS A 305 26.88 10.27 -15.02
CA LYS A 305 25.62 9.59 -14.70
C LYS A 305 25.47 9.47 -13.18
N LYS A 306 24.34 9.87 -12.65
CA LYS A 306 24.04 9.82 -11.22
C LYS A 306 23.85 8.40 -10.72
N TYR A 307 23.43 7.49 -11.59
CA TYR A 307 23.10 6.10 -11.29
C TYR A 307 23.97 5.14 -12.10
N SER A 308 24.18 3.93 -11.56
CA SER A 308 24.94 2.89 -12.26
C SER A 308 24.22 2.44 -13.54
N TYR A 309 25.00 1.93 -14.48
CA TYR A 309 24.48 1.33 -15.72
C TYR A 309 23.50 0.17 -15.41
N LEU A 310 23.82 -0.64 -14.41
CA LEU A 310 22.99 -1.78 -14.01
C LEU A 310 21.63 -1.34 -13.50
N PHE A 311 21.58 -0.31 -12.65
CA PHE A 311 20.32 0.24 -12.17
C PHE A 311 19.45 0.81 -13.29
N ILE A 312 20.06 1.60 -14.19
CA ILE A 312 19.33 2.17 -15.35
C ILE A 312 18.78 1.06 -16.25
N LYS A 313 19.57 0.02 -16.50
CA LYS A 313 19.14 -1.16 -17.27
C LYS A 313 17.98 -1.89 -16.59
N PHE A 314 18.08 -2.11 -15.30
CA PHE A 314 17.04 -2.75 -14.50
C PHE A 314 15.73 -1.96 -14.55
N LEU A 315 15.78 -0.62 -14.35
CA LEU A 315 14.61 0.24 -14.49
C LEU A 315 13.97 0.18 -15.87
N LYS A 316 14.77 0.15 -16.94
CA LYS A 316 14.27 0.01 -18.31
C LYS A 316 13.55 -1.32 -18.52
N ASN A 317 14.08 -2.41 -17.95
CA ASN A 317 13.46 -3.73 -18.04
C ASN A 317 12.11 -3.80 -17.29
N LEU A 318 11.98 -3.11 -16.14
CA LEU A 318 10.72 -3.00 -15.40
C LEU A 318 9.70 -2.12 -16.14
N LEU A 319 10.15 -1.01 -16.72
CA LEU A 319 9.32 -0.01 -17.41
C LEU A 319 9.14 -0.31 -18.91
N GLU A 320 9.47 -1.54 -19.34
CA GLU A 320 9.19 -1.98 -20.71
C GLU A 320 7.70 -1.86 -21.02
N LYS A 321 7.40 -1.14 -22.11
CA LYS A 321 6.02 -0.81 -22.49
C LYS A 321 5.24 -2.03 -22.97
N ASN A 322 5.93 -2.94 -23.68
CA ASN A 322 5.35 -4.20 -24.13
C ASN A 322 5.43 -5.25 -23.02
N ILE A 323 4.27 -5.65 -22.49
CA ILE A 323 4.19 -6.62 -21.39
C ILE A 323 4.91 -7.94 -21.69
N LYS A 324 4.95 -8.39 -22.95
CA LYS A 324 5.63 -9.64 -23.34
C LYS A 324 7.15 -9.58 -23.13
N ASN A 325 7.74 -8.40 -23.38
CA ASN A 325 9.18 -8.17 -23.26
C ASN A 325 9.56 -7.70 -21.84
N ARG A 326 8.59 -7.29 -21.03
CA ARG A 326 8.83 -6.82 -19.66
C ARG A 326 9.36 -7.95 -18.79
N ILE A 327 10.34 -7.63 -17.96
CA ILE A 327 10.98 -8.57 -17.04
C ILE A 327 9.95 -9.20 -16.09
N SER A 328 10.05 -10.52 -15.87
CA SER A 328 9.28 -11.22 -14.85
C SER A 328 9.88 -11.00 -13.46
N VAL A 329 9.14 -11.32 -12.40
CA VAL A 329 9.66 -11.27 -11.03
C VAL A 329 10.81 -12.25 -10.82
N PHE A 330 10.76 -13.41 -11.45
CA PHE A 330 11.83 -14.42 -11.38
C PHE A 330 13.12 -13.88 -12.01
N ASP A 331 13.06 -13.37 -13.26
CA ASP A 331 14.23 -12.81 -13.94
C ASP A 331 14.77 -11.56 -13.22
N ALA A 332 13.89 -10.77 -12.59
CA ALA A 332 14.28 -9.60 -11.81
C ALA A 332 15.07 -9.97 -10.55
N LEU A 333 14.74 -11.07 -9.88
CA LEU A 333 15.53 -11.59 -8.75
C LEU A 333 16.93 -12.06 -9.17
N GLU A 334 17.10 -12.50 -10.42
CA GLU A 334 18.37 -12.92 -11.00
C GLU A 334 19.14 -11.78 -11.68
N ASP A 335 18.57 -10.56 -11.75
CA ASP A 335 19.21 -9.42 -12.40
C ASP A 335 20.52 -9.05 -11.70
N PRO A 336 21.60 -8.73 -12.48
CA PRO A 336 22.91 -8.40 -11.93
C PRO A 336 22.89 -7.22 -10.93
N TRP A 337 21.97 -6.27 -11.06
CA TRP A 337 21.84 -5.15 -10.12
C TRP A 337 21.40 -5.64 -8.74
N ILE A 338 20.41 -6.53 -8.69
CA ILE A 338 19.92 -7.14 -7.44
C ILE A 338 20.97 -8.06 -6.83
N LYS A 339 21.61 -8.93 -7.62
CA LYS A 339 22.68 -9.84 -7.15
C LYS A 339 23.92 -9.10 -6.68
N GLY A 340 24.31 -8.03 -7.38
CA GLY A 340 25.44 -7.19 -6.99
C GLY A 340 25.21 -6.49 -5.64
N ALA A 341 24.00 -6.01 -5.38
CA ALA A 341 23.64 -5.46 -4.08
C ALA A 341 23.71 -6.52 -2.98
N GLU A 342 23.24 -7.74 -3.23
CA GLU A 342 23.30 -8.83 -2.28
C GLU A 342 24.74 -9.16 -1.86
N LEU A 343 25.67 -9.22 -2.81
CA LEU A 343 27.10 -9.45 -2.53
C LEU A 343 27.69 -8.33 -1.64
N ILE A 344 27.35 -7.06 -1.93
CA ILE A 344 27.80 -5.92 -1.14
C ILE A 344 27.28 -6.04 0.32
N PHE A 345 26.05 -6.48 0.53
CA PHE A 345 25.49 -6.69 1.86
C PHE A 345 26.20 -7.84 2.59
N GLN A 346 26.38 -8.98 1.93
CA GLN A 346 27.04 -10.16 2.52
C GLN A 346 28.52 -9.91 2.84
N GLU A 347 29.25 -9.19 1.98
CA GLU A 347 30.65 -8.86 2.23
C GLU A 347 30.80 -7.86 3.39
N ARG A 348 29.90 -6.90 3.52
CA ARG A 348 29.93 -5.94 4.63
C ARG A 348 29.57 -6.58 5.96
N GLU A 349 28.65 -7.55 5.99
CA GLU A 349 28.37 -8.36 7.17
C GLU A 349 29.60 -9.17 7.61
N LYS A 350 30.48 -9.55 6.66
CA LYS A 350 31.76 -10.29 6.96
C LYS A 350 32.89 -9.38 7.39
N ILE A 351 32.92 -8.13 6.93
CA ILE A 351 34.04 -7.20 7.19
C ILE A 351 33.83 -6.45 8.51
N ASP A 352 32.58 -6.28 8.95
CA ASP A 352 32.26 -5.61 10.21
C ASP A 352 31.77 -6.65 11.21
N ASP A 353 32.60 -7.01 12.20
CA ASP A 353 32.27 -7.93 13.30
C ASP A 353 31.00 -7.51 14.08
N ASN A 354 30.44 -6.38 13.78
CA ASN A 354 29.19 -5.87 14.33
C ASN A 354 28.01 -5.81 13.37
N GLY A 355 28.18 -6.14 12.06
CA GLY A 355 27.07 -6.07 11.06
C GLY A 355 26.42 -4.70 10.91
N LYS A 356 27.12 -3.66 11.41
CA LYS A 356 26.46 -2.40 11.77
C LYS A 356 26.61 -1.27 10.77
N PHE A 357 27.58 -1.29 9.85
CA PHE A 357 27.85 -0.04 9.11
C PHE A 357 26.79 0.31 8.06
N LEU A 358 26.29 -0.64 7.31
CA LEU A 358 25.21 -0.38 6.36
C LEU A 358 23.85 -0.33 7.08
N LEU A 359 23.66 -1.22 8.03
CA LEU A 359 22.57 -1.15 8.99
C LEU A 359 22.66 0.17 9.77
N ASN A 360 23.82 0.64 10.21
CA ASN A 360 23.94 1.94 10.86
C ASN A 360 23.69 3.12 9.92
N LEU A 361 24.09 3.05 8.65
CA LEU A 361 23.71 4.10 7.68
C LEU A 361 22.20 4.11 7.40
N ILE A 362 21.60 2.94 7.36
CA ILE A 362 20.15 2.76 7.26
C ILE A 362 19.51 3.02 8.63
N TYR A 363 20.11 2.54 9.73
CA TYR A 363 19.68 2.79 11.12
C TYR A 363 19.89 4.24 11.55
N ASP A 364 20.93 4.94 11.15
CA ASP A 364 21.11 6.35 11.47
C ASP A 364 20.10 7.22 10.73
N ASN A 365 19.74 6.83 9.51
CA ASN A 365 18.63 7.46 8.79
C ASN A 365 17.26 7.09 9.38
N ILE A 366 17.08 5.86 9.92
CA ILE A 366 15.82 5.39 10.54
C ILE A 366 15.78 5.67 12.04
N ARG A 367 16.92 5.69 12.76
CA ARG A 367 17.00 6.00 14.20
C ARG A 367 16.79 7.48 14.45
N GLY A 368 17.34 8.34 13.63
CA GLY A 368 16.94 9.75 13.60
C GLY A 368 15.42 9.93 13.38
N PHE A 369 14.79 8.99 12.69
CA PHE A 369 13.36 8.89 12.47
C PHE A 369 12.56 8.44 13.70
N ASN A 370 12.98 7.39 14.40
CA ASN A 370 12.32 6.92 15.63
C ASN A 370 12.47 7.93 16.78
N ASP A 371 13.62 8.62 16.85
CA ASP A 371 13.85 9.67 17.83
C ASP A 371 13.05 10.93 17.49
N TYR A 372 12.87 11.26 16.22
CA TYR A 372 11.96 12.30 15.75
C TYR A 372 10.48 11.96 16.05
N LEU A 373 10.05 10.71 15.89
CA LEU A 373 8.70 10.27 16.27
C LEU A 373 8.46 10.39 17.79
N LYS A 374 9.47 10.07 18.60
CA LYS A 374 9.39 10.23 20.07
C LYS A 374 9.31 11.70 20.48
N LEU A 375 10.09 12.58 19.81
CA LEU A 375 10.09 14.02 20.06
C LEU A 375 8.75 14.67 19.69
N ASN A 376 8.19 14.36 18.51
CA ASN A 376 6.91 14.94 18.09
C ASN A 376 5.70 14.38 18.83
N ASN A 377 5.76 13.15 19.34
CA ASN A 377 4.71 12.62 20.20
C ASN A 377 4.76 13.24 21.62
N SER A 378 5.91 13.80 22.03
CA SER A 378 6.02 14.53 23.30
C SER A 378 5.57 15.99 23.23
N GLU A 379 5.62 16.61 22.04
CA GLU A 379 5.17 18.01 21.87
C GLU A 379 3.65 18.15 21.75
N THR A 380 2.93 17.10 21.32
CA THR A 380 1.45 17.11 21.25
C THR A 380 0.77 16.98 22.62
N PHE A 381 1.51 16.69 23.71
CA PHE A 381 0.98 16.62 25.07
C PHE A 381 1.13 17.92 25.89
N ASN A 382 1.84 18.94 25.38
CA ASN A 382 2.12 20.17 26.12
C ASN A 382 1.35 21.42 25.66
N THR A 383 0.33 21.28 24.81
CA THR A 383 -0.52 22.42 24.40
C THR A 383 -1.96 22.28 24.90
N SER A 384 -2.13 21.96 26.19
CA SER A 384 -3.40 22.13 26.89
C SER A 384 -3.09 22.49 28.35
N ASN A 385 -2.78 23.74 28.56
CA ASN A 385 -2.99 24.47 29.80
C ASN A 385 -3.68 25.81 29.50
#